data_0772a0e44a16638cbe226299ba6d021c
#
_entry.id   0772a0e44a16638cbe226299ba6d021c
#
_cell.length_a   1.000
_cell.length_b   1.000
_cell.length_c   1.000
_cell.angle_alpha   90.00
_cell.angle_beta   90.00
_cell.angle_gamma   90.00
#
_symmetry.space_group_name_H-M   'P 1'
#
loop_
_entity.id
_entity.type
_entity.pdbx_description
1 polymer ?
#
loop_
_entity_poly.entity_id
_entity_poly.type
_entity_poly.pdbx_seq_one_letter_code
_entity_poly.pdbx_strand_id
1 'polypeptide(L)'
;RYFMTIPEAVRLVLEAGAMGNGGDIFVLDMGNPVKILDLAENLIKLSGFIPYRDIEIKFTGLRPGEKLYEELLMDEEGLRQTDNKKIFVGAPLKLNKDTFFDHLATLKQIAYSNNSDNLVQALIDLVPTFHHAENNYD
;
A
#
# COMPACT_ATOMS: atom_id res chain seq x y z
N ARG A 1 -11.03 -2.48 -0.09
CA ARG A 1 -10.05 -1.73 -0.88
C ARG A 1 -10.44 -0.27 -0.96
N TYR A 2 -9.47 0.58 -1.27
CA TYR A 2 -9.70 2.00 -1.53
C TYR A 2 -9.80 2.22 -3.03
N PHE A 3 -10.66 3.14 -3.43
CA PHE A 3 -10.87 3.46 -4.85
C PHE A 3 -10.84 4.96 -5.06
N MET A 4 -10.23 5.35 -6.15
CA MET A 4 -10.19 6.73 -6.61
C MET A 4 -10.45 6.75 -8.11
N THR A 5 -11.17 7.74 -8.61
CA THR A 5 -11.37 7.87 -10.05
C THR A 5 -10.07 8.31 -10.72
N ILE A 6 -9.87 7.89 -11.97
CA ILE A 6 -8.66 8.27 -12.73
C ILE A 6 -8.49 9.79 -12.83
N PRO A 7 -9.52 10.59 -13.15
CA PRO A 7 -9.39 12.05 -13.17
C PRO A 7 -9.00 12.66 -11.83
N GLU A 8 -9.53 12.13 -10.71
CA GLU A 8 -9.17 12.57 -9.37
C GLU A 8 -7.70 12.25 -9.05
N ALA A 9 -7.26 11.03 -9.34
CA ALA A 9 -5.87 10.62 -9.13
C ALA A 9 -4.90 11.49 -9.94
N VAL A 10 -5.19 11.72 -11.23
CA VAL A 10 -4.36 12.57 -12.11
C VAL A 10 -4.27 13.98 -11.55
N ARG A 11 -5.41 14.57 -11.15
CA ARG A 11 -5.43 15.92 -10.58
C ARG A 11 -4.56 16.02 -9.33
N LEU A 12 -4.71 15.10 -8.38
CA LEU A 12 -3.94 15.10 -7.13
C LEU A 12 -2.44 14.92 -7.37
N VAL A 13 -2.05 14.06 -8.33
CA VAL A 13 -0.64 13.88 -8.70
C VAL A 13 -0.05 15.16 -9.31
N LEU A 14 -0.78 15.85 -10.20
CA LEU A 14 -0.34 17.11 -10.77
C LEU A 14 -0.23 18.21 -9.73
N GLU A 15 -1.19 18.32 -8.80
CA GLU A 15 -1.14 19.26 -7.69
C GLU A 15 0.04 18.97 -6.75
N ALA A 16 0.26 17.70 -6.38
CA ALA A 16 1.42 17.30 -5.57
C ALA A 16 2.74 17.65 -6.26
N GLY A 17 2.84 17.38 -7.57
CA GLY A 17 4.03 17.75 -8.36
C GLY A 17 4.30 19.27 -8.41
N ALA A 18 3.23 20.07 -8.44
CA ALA A 18 3.35 21.54 -8.42
C ALA A 18 3.78 22.10 -7.04
N MET A 19 3.45 21.39 -5.94
CA MET A 19 3.84 21.78 -4.58
C MET A 19 5.23 21.29 -4.17
N GLY A 20 5.79 20.28 -4.87
CA GLY A 20 7.04 19.63 -4.51
C GLY A 20 8.26 20.52 -4.66
N ASN A 21 9.15 20.48 -3.66
CA ASN A 21 10.43 21.16 -3.68
C ASN A 21 11.62 20.22 -3.92
N GLY A 22 11.33 18.97 -4.30
CA GLY A 22 12.31 17.90 -4.50
C GLY A 22 12.57 17.09 -3.23
N GLY A 23 12.53 15.75 -3.38
CA GLY A 23 12.72 14.82 -2.27
C GLY A 23 11.51 14.63 -1.34
N ASP A 24 10.42 15.33 -1.59
CA ASP A 24 9.18 15.17 -0.83
C ASP A 24 8.48 13.86 -1.21
N ILE A 25 7.86 13.20 -0.21
CA ILE A 25 6.98 12.06 -0.40
C ILE A 25 5.56 12.53 -0.15
N PHE A 26 4.73 12.52 -1.20
CA PHE A 26 3.33 12.88 -1.06
C PHE A 26 2.47 11.63 -0.86
N VAL A 27 1.56 11.73 0.11
CA VAL A 27 0.58 10.69 0.44
C VAL A 27 -0.81 11.23 0.14
N LEU A 28 -1.57 10.48 -0.64
CA LEU A 28 -2.94 10.88 -1.02
C LEU A 28 -3.95 10.26 -0.05
N ASP A 29 -4.91 11.07 0.40
CA ASP A 29 -6.06 10.57 1.14
C ASP A 29 -6.96 9.78 0.19
N MET A 30 -7.05 8.48 0.42
CA MET A 30 -7.88 7.56 -0.37
C MET A 30 -9.36 7.51 0.10
N GLY A 31 -9.70 8.28 1.13
CA GLY A 31 -11.05 8.29 1.70
C GLY A 31 -11.38 7.01 2.47
N ASN A 32 -12.60 6.54 2.36
CA ASN A 32 -13.09 5.37 3.08
C ASN A 32 -12.90 4.07 2.28
N PRO A 33 -12.61 2.95 2.96
CA PRO A 33 -12.53 1.65 2.30
C PRO A 33 -13.91 1.20 1.82
N VAL A 34 -13.93 0.57 0.65
CA VAL A 34 -15.13 0.02 0.02
C VAL A 34 -14.98 -1.49 -0.09
N LYS A 35 -16.03 -2.23 0.27
CA LYS A 35 -16.09 -3.67 0.04
C LYS A 35 -16.19 -3.93 -1.46
N ILE A 36 -15.31 -4.80 -1.98
CA ILE A 36 -15.29 -5.14 -3.42
C ILE A 36 -16.62 -5.74 -3.86
N LEU A 37 -17.26 -6.54 -3.01
CA LEU A 37 -18.57 -7.12 -3.29
C LEU A 37 -19.63 -6.04 -3.52
N ASP A 38 -19.73 -5.06 -2.61
CA ASP A 38 -20.70 -3.96 -2.73
C ASP A 38 -20.46 -3.15 -4.01
N LEU A 39 -19.18 -2.92 -4.36
CA LEU A 39 -18.82 -2.24 -5.60
C LEU A 39 -19.27 -3.05 -6.83
N ALA A 40 -19.01 -4.37 -6.84
CA ALA A 40 -19.40 -5.24 -7.96
C ALA A 40 -20.92 -5.29 -8.14
N GLU A 41 -21.68 -5.47 -7.05
CA GLU A 41 -23.14 -5.47 -7.10
C GLU A 41 -23.71 -4.14 -7.60
N ASN A 42 -23.15 -3.02 -7.12
CA ASN A 42 -23.58 -1.69 -7.55
C ASN A 42 -23.30 -1.44 -9.03
N LEU A 43 -22.13 -1.84 -9.53
CA LEU A 43 -21.80 -1.73 -10.95
C LEU A 43 -22.75 -2.56 -11.83
N ILE A 44 -23.08 -3.77 -11.43
CA ILE A 44 -24.04 -4.62 -12.15
C ILE A 44 -25.42 -3.95 -12.19
N LYS A 45 -25.89 -3.45 -11.06
CA LYS A 45 -27.18 -2.75 -10.96
C LYS A 45 -27.22 -1.47 -11.82
N LEU A 46 -26.17 -0.66 -11.78
CA LEU A 46 -26.04 0.56 -12.57
C LEU A 46 -25.97 0.27 -14.08
N SER A 47 -25.49 -0.91 -14.46
CA SER A 47 -25.48 -1.38 -15.85
C SER A 47 -26.83 -1.97 -16.32
N GLY A 48 -27.86 -1.94 -15.47
CA GLY A 48 -29.20 -2.43 -15.79
C GLY A 48 -29.40 -3.94 -15.62
N PHE A 49 -28.46 -4.61 -14.98
CA PHE A 49 -28.52 -6.06 -14.73
C PHE A 49 -28.81 -6.37 -13.26
N ILE A 50 -29.23 -7.58 -12.99
CA ILE A 50 -29.50 -8.10 -11.64
C ILE A 50 -28.34 -8.99 -11.21
N PRO A 51 -27.63 -8.64 -10.10
CA PRO A 51 -26.56 -9.48 -9.55
C PRO A 51 -27.06 -10.91 -9.28
N TYR A 52 -26.21 -11.88 -9.49
CA TYR A 52 -26.44 -13.32 -9.31
C TYR A 52 -27.48 -13.96 -10.24
N ARG A 53 -28.32 -13.14 -10.91
CA ARG A 53 -29.30 -13.61 -11.87
C ARG A 53 -28.81 -13.44 -13.31
N ASP A 54 -28.44 -12.21 -13.67
CA ASP A 54 -28.02 -11.87 -15.04
C ASP A 54 -26.50 -11.92 -15.17
N ILE A 55 -25.78 -11.58 -14.09
CA ILE A 55 -24.32 -11.64 -13.99
C ILE A 55 -23.95 -12.36 -12.69
N GLU A 56 -23.25 -13.48 -12.82
CA GLU A 56 -22.74 -14.25 -11.69
C GLU A 56 -21.55 -13.56 -11.04
N ILE A 57 -21.49 -13.57 -9.70
CA ILE A 57 -20.34 -13.12 -8.92
C ILE A 57 -19.66 -14.35 -8.31
N LYS A 58 -18.37 -14.58 -8.64
CA LYS A 58 -17.59 -15.70 -8.13
C LYS A 58 -16.54 -15.23 -7.14
N PHE A 59 -16.50 -15.90 -5.99
CA PHE A 59 -15.48 -15.69 -4.98
C PHE A 59 -14.31 -16.64 -5.27
N THR A 60 -13.15 -16.06 -5.62
CA THR A 60 -11.96 -16.86 -6.00
C THR A 60 -10.99 -17.06 -4.83
N GLY A 61 -11.29 -16.50 -3.66
CA GLY A 61 -10.40 -16.49 -2.49
C GLY A 61 -9.24 -15.50 -2.64
N LEU A 62 -8.32 -15.54 -1.68
CA LEU A 62 -7.13 -14.71 -1.67
C LEU A 62 -5.99 -15.40 -2.42
N ARG A 63 -5.22 -14.63 -3.16
CA ARG A 63 -3.96 -15.10 -3.74
C ARG A 63 -2.87 -15.14 -2.67
N PRO A 64 -1.85 -16.02 -2.80
CA PRO A 64 -0.71 -16.01 -1.90
C PRO A 64 -0.07 -14.61 -1.82
N GLY A 65 0.14 -14.10 -0.61
CA GLY A 65 0.70 -12.77 -0.38
C GLY A 65 -0.27 -11.59 -0.57
N GLU A 66 -1.55 -11.83 -0.82
CA GLU A 66 -2.55 -10.76 -0.92
C GLU A 66 -2.98 -10.29 0.47
N LYS A 67 -2.87 -8.99 0.73
CA LYS A 67 -3.34 -8.40 2.00
C LYS A 67 -4.86 -8.40 2.08
N LEU A 68 -5.40 -8.79 3.24
CA LEU A 68 -6.84 -8.67 3.55
C LEU A 68 -7.26 -7.20 3.65
N TYR A 69 -6.44 -6.38 4.31
CA TYR A 69 -6.64 -4.95 4.50
C TYR A 69 -5.43 -4.20 3.98
N GLU A 70 -5.66 -3.07 3.32
CA GLU A 70 -4.59 -2.16 2.94
C GLU A 70 -4.16 -1.34 4.16
N GLU A 71 -2.87 -1.23 4.37
CA GLU A 71 -2.28 -0.34 5.36
C GLU A 71 -2.12 1.04 4.71
N LEU A 72 -2.75 2.04 5.32
CA LEU A 72 -2.53 3.42 4.91
C LEU A 72 -1.33 3.97 5.68
N LEU A 73 -0.43 4.66 4.97
CA LEU A 73 0.73 5.34 5.57
C LEU A 73 0.33 6.49 6.51
N MET A 74 -0.97 6.70 6.74
CA MET A 74 -1.49 7.87 7.45
C MET A 74 -1.13 7.92 8.94
N ASP A 75 -0.85 6.79 9.58
CA ASP A 75 -0.72 6.72 11.05
C ASP A 75 0.73 6.69 11.56
N GLU A 76 1.71 6.33 10.74
CA GLU A 76 3.06 6.00 11.22
C GLU A 76 4.16 7.03 10.91
N GLU A 77 3.96 7.99 10.00
CA GLU A 77 5.06 8.77 9.44
C GLU A 77 5.02 10.29 9.70
N GLY A 78 4.28 10.76 10.70
CA GLY A 78 4.28 12.19 11.01
C GLY A 78 3.88 13.06 9.81
N LEU A 79 2.78 12.68 9.16
CA LEU A 79 2.27 13.36 7.98
C LEU A 79 1.95 14.82 8.27
N ARG A 80 2.40 15.73 7.41
CA ARG A 80 2.02 17.13 7.43
C ARG A 80 0.95 17.39 6.38
N GLN A 81 -0.11 18.08 6.79
CA GLN A 81 -1.16 18.50 5.87
C GLN A 81 -0.63 19.60 4.93
N THR A 82 -1.04 19.54 3.67
CA THR A 82 -0.83 20.61 2.69
C THR A 82 -2.05 21.55 2.60
N ASP A 83 -2.00 22.54 1.72
CA ASP A 83 -3.18 23.38 1.43
C ASP A 83 -4.33 22.57 0.80
N ASN A 84 -4.03 21.47 0.14
CA ASN A 84 -5.03 20.51 -0.32
C ASN A 84 -5.27 19.44 0.75
N LYS A 85 -6.50 19.38 1.28
CA LYS A 85 -6.90 18.44 2.35
C LYS A 85 -6.71 16.96 1.99
N LYS A 86 -6.60 16.62 0.71
CA LYS A 86 -6.38 15.27 0.21
C LYS A 86 -4.92 14.93 -0.07
N ILE A 87 -4.00 15.87 0.16
CA ILE A 87 -2.57 15.68 -0.08
C ILE A 87 -1.81 15.94 1.21
N PHE A 88 -1.05 14.96 1.64
CA PHE A 88 -0.16 15.04 2.80
C PHE A 88 1.28 14.90 2.36
N VAL A 89 2.21 15.46 3.13
CA VAL A 89 3.65 15.28 2.95
C VAL A 89 4.17 14.38 4.06
N GLY A 90 4.74 13.23 3.69
CA GLY A 90 5.42 12.32 4.60
C GLY A 90 6.74 12.88 5.11
N ALA A 91 7.08 12.57 6.34
CA ALA A 91 8.42 12.86 6.86
C ALA A 91 9.39 11.78 6.37
N PRO A 92 10.50 12.13 5.71
CA PRO A 92 11.50 11.14 5.33
C PRO A 92 12.06 10.44 6.56
N LEU A 93 12.17 9.12 6.52
CA LEU A 93 12.88 8.36 7.54
C LEU A 93 14.35 8.84 7.61
N LYS A 94 14.81 9.12 8.81
CA LYS A 94 16.24 9.44 9.03
C LYS A 94 17.04 8.13 8.97
N LEU A 95 17.46 7.76 7.77
CA LEU A 95 18.32 6.59 7.57
C LEU A 95 19.77 6.95 7.79
N ASN A 96 20.48 6.13 8.59
CA ASN A 96 21.93 6.13 8.56
C ASN A 96 22.36 5.38 7.29
N LYS A 97 22.94 6.12 6.32
CA LYS A 97 23.24 5.58 5.00
C LYS A 97 24.26 4.43 5.07
N ASP A 98 25.26 4.54 5.93
CA ASP A 98 26.32 3.54 6.01
C ASP A 98 25.77 2.20 6.52
N THR A 99 25.06 2.21 7.65
CA THR A 99 24.42 0.99 8.18
C THR A 99 23.34 0.44 7.26
N PHE A 100 22.61 1.29 6.55
CA PHE A 100 21.59 0.85 5.60
C PHE A 100 22.19 0.03 4.44
N PHE A 101 23.27 0.52 3.83
CA PHE A 101 23.91 -0.18 2.72
C PHE A 101 24.60 -1.49 3.16
N ASP A 102 25.13 -1.55 4.39
CA ASP A 102 25.69 -2.77 4.96
C ASP A 102 24.60 -3.83 5.19
N HIS A 103 23.45 -3.45 5.77
CA HIS A 103 22.31 -4.34 5.94
C HIS A 103 21.74 -4.80 4.59
N LEU A 104 21.65 -3.90 3.61
CA LEU A 104 21.19 -4.25 2.27
C LEU A 104 22.15 -5.25 1.59
N ALA A 105 23.44 -5.08 1.73
CA ALA A 105 24.43 -6.03 1.20
C ALA A 105 24.29 -7.41 1.88
N THR A 106 24.10 -7.43 3.19
CA THR A 106 23.88 -8.67 3.97
C THR A 106 22.58 -9.36 3.52
N LEU A 107 21.47 -8.64 3.41
CA LEU A 107 20.20 -9.17 2.91
C LEU A 107 20.35 -9.78 1.52
N LYS A 108 21.07 -9.09 0.63
CA LYS A 108 21.37 -9.60 -0.72
C LYS A 108 22.13 -10.92 -0.69
N GLN A 109 23.17 -11.04 0.15
CA GLN A 109 23.94 -12.29 0.28
C GLN A 109 23.06 -13.43 0.79
N ILE A 110 22.24 -13.20 1.83
CA ILE A 110 21.32 -14.19 2.37
C ILE A 110 20.32 -14.64 1.31
N ALA A 111 19.72 -13.71 0.58
CA ALA A 111 18.74 -14.01 -0.47
C ALA A 111 19.31 -14.90 -1.59
N TYR A 112 20.58 -14.71 -1.96
CA TYR A 112 21.24 -15.53 -2.98
C TYR A 112 21.81 -16.86 -2.44
N SER A 113 21.95 -17.02 -1.11
CA SER A 113 22.46 -18.26 -0.51
C SER A 113 21.41 -19.36 -0.35
N ASN A 114 20.14 -19.11 -0.72
CA ASN A 114 18.99 -19.98 -0.47
C ASN A 114 18.79 -20.35 1.02
N ASN A 115 19.36 -19.57 1.94
CA ASN A 115 19.17 -19.76 3.37
C ASN A 115 18.01 -18.86 3.85
N SER A 116 16.81 -19.42 3.88
CA SER A 116 15.59 -18.70 4.28
C SER A 116 15.53 -18.34 5.77
N ASP A 117 16.25 -19.08 6.61
CA ASP A 117 16.12 -18.97 8.07
C ASP A 117 16.55 -17.60 8.62
N ASN A 118 17.52 -16.95 7.97
CA ASN A 118 18.00 -15.63 8.36
C ASN A 118 17.39 -14.49 7.54
N LEU A 119 16.57 -14.79 6.54
CA LEU A 119 16.02 -13.78 5.62
C LEU A 119 15.08 -12.82 6.33
N VAL A 120 14.18 -13.35 7.14
CA VAL A 120 13.18 -12.56 7.90
C VAL A 120 13.88 -11.64 8.89
N GLN A 121 14.89 -12.12 9.61
CA GLN A 121 15.65 -11.29 10.54
C GLN A 121 16.40 -10.17 9.81
N ALA A 122 17.06 -10.49 8.69
CA ALA A 122 17.73 -9.48 7.88
C ALA A 122 16.78 -8.41 7.29
N LEU A 123 15.53 -8.79 7.00
CA LEU A 123 14.49 -7.84 6.61
C LEU A 123 14.05 -6.94 7.78
N ILE A 124 13.89 -7.49 8.98
CA ILE A 124 13.57 -6.72 10.20
C ILE A 124 14.69 -5.72 10.51
N ASP A 125 15.95 -6.15 10.41
CA ASP A 125 17.12 -5.30 10.67
C ASP A 125 17.22 -4.15 9.65
N LEU A 126 16.83 -4.40 8.40
CA LEU A 126 16.84 -3.39 7.33
C LEU A 126 15.62 -2.46 7.38
N VAL A 127 14.45 -3.00 7.71
CA VAL A 127 13.17 -2.30 7.73
C VAL A 127 12.50 -2.53 9.09
N PRO A 128 12.74 -1.65 10.09
CA PRO A 128 12.24 -1.83 11.46
C PRO A 128 10.71 -1.91 11.59
N THR A 129 9.98 -1.39 10.59
CA THR A 129 8.51 -1.45 10.51
C THR A 129 8.01 -2.73 9.84
N PHE A 130 8.92 -3.61 9.38
CA PHE A 130 8.52 -4.88 8.79
C PHE A 130 8.06 -5.86 9.87
N HIS A 131 6.83 -6.34 9.74
CA HIS A 131 6.27 -7.40 10.56
C HIS A 131 6.05 -8.65 9.71
N HIS A 132 6.70 -9.76 10.08
CA HIS A 132 6.42 -11.04 9.46
C HIS A 132 5.07 -11.53 9.97
N ALA A 133 4.08 -11.68 9.08
CA ALA A 133 2.83 -12.34 9.43
C ALA A 133 3.13 -13.82 9.69
N GLU A 134 3.03 -14.25 10.95
CA GLU A 134 2.94 -15.68 11.24
C GLU A 134 1.74 -16.23 10.47
N ASN A 135 1.96 -17.33 9.73
CA ASN A 135 0.93 -17.97 8.91
C ASN A 135 -0.23 -18.44 9.79
N ASN A 136 -1.16 -17.56 10.08
CA ASN A 136 -2.48 -17.90 10.61
C ASN A 136 -3.44 -18.10 9.42
N TYR A 137 -3.15 -19.13 8.62
CA TYR A 137 -4.09 -19.69 7.68
C TYR A 137 -4.60 -21.00 8.28
N ASP A 138 -5.45 -20.90 9.32
CA ASP A 138 -6.39 -21.93 9.73
C ASP A 138 -7.83 -21.50 9.36
#